data_25c918564b8c3245afd87b74b5316a50
#
_entry.id   25c918564b8c3245afd87b74b5316a50
#
_cell.length_a   1.000
_cell.length_b   1.000
_cell.length_c   1.000
_cell.angle_alpha   90.00
_cell.angle_beta   90.00
_cell.angle_gamma   90.00
#
_symmetry.space_group_name_H-M   'P 1'
#
loop_
_entity.id
_entity.type
_entity.pdbx_description
1 polymer ?
#
loop_
_entity_poly.entity_id
_entity_poly.type
_entity_poly.pdbx_seq_one_letter_code
_entity_poly.pdbx_strand_id
1 'polypeptide(L)'
;MIREATVENAPEINAIINDDSCLPWITPGECTLLDCTDAIQDADNLFLVDGDIAFTFRRTQPGIYEVHVMALPVARGRGALKAASDALKWVFEKTDAQIILGSIFVENKAARSYSRLMGFDIAGEASGSEVSFLTKAAWKKEVECL
;
A
#
# COMPACT_ATOMS: atom_id res chain seq x y z
N MET A 1 1.73 10.42 -11.70
CA MET A 1 0.44 10.84 -11.11
C MET A 1 -0.36 9.62 -10.69
N ILE A 2 -0.86 9.63 -9.47
CA ILE A 2 -1.63 8.50 -8.96
C ILE A 2 -2.96 8.34 -9.72
N ARG A 3 -3.33 7.12 -10.04
CA ARG A 3 -4.60 6.81 -10.71
C ARG A 3 -5.14 5.47 -10.25
N GLU A 4 -6.46 5.33 -10.36
CA GLU A 4 -7.11 4.05 -10.09
C GLU A 4 -6.81 3.08 -11.23
N ALA A 5 -6.40 1.88 -10.86
CA ALA A 5 -6.10 0.81 -11.81
C ALA A 5 -7.36 0.04 -12.19
N THR A 6 -7.42 -0.36 -13.45
CA THR A 6 -8.43 -1.26 -13.98
C THR A 6 -7.77 -2.56 -14.43
N VAL A 7 -8.54 -3.53 -14.89
CA VAL A 7 -7.98 -4.81 -15.38
C VAL A 7 -7.00 -4.61 -16.55
N GLU A 8 -7.11 -3.53 -17.29
CA GLU A 8 -6.17 -3.20 -18.35
C GLU A 8 -4.77 -2.91 -17.81
N ASN A 9 -4.66 -2.53 -16.55
CA ASN A 9 -3.39 -2.27 -15.87
C ASN A 9 -2.79 -3.53 -15.24
N ALA A 10 -3.47 -4.68 -15.29
CA ALA A 10 -2.97 -5.91 -14.68
C ALA A 10 -1.55 -6.30 -15.13
N PRO A 11 -1.18 -6.20 -16.42
CA PRO A 11 0.19 -6.54 -16.84
C PRO A 11 1.26 -5.68 -16.17
N GLU A 12 1.05 -4.36 -16.03
CA GLU A 12 2.02 -3.47 -15.40
C GLU A 12 2.12 -3.70 -13.89
N ILE A 13 0.98 -3.98 -13.23
CA ILE A 13 0.96 -4.28 -11.80
C ILE A 13 1.59 -5.64 -11.54
N ASN A 14 1.31 -6.64 -12.37
CA ASN A 14 1.95 -7.95 -12.29
C ASN A 14 3.47 -7.85 -12.41
N ALA A 15 3.99 -6.99 -13.29
CA ALA A 15 5.42 -6.76 -13.42
C ALA A 15 6.03 -6.22 -12.11
N ILE A 16 5.31 -5.39 -11.37
CA ILE A 16 5.78 -4.85 -10.09
C ILE A 16 5.74 -5.94 -9.00
N ILE A 17 4.60 -6.60 -8.81
CA ILE A 17 4.42 -7.55 -7.70
C ILE A 17 5.26 -8.80 -7.86
N ASN A 18 5.57 -9.20 -9.08
CA ASN A 18 6.39 -10.37 -9.37
C ASN A 18 7.89 -10.07 -9.47
N ASP A 19 8.29 -8.81 -9.30
CA ASP A 19 9.70 -8.48 -9.23
C ASP A 19 10.38 -9.22 -8.06
N ASP A 20 11.60 -9.66 -8.24
CA ASP A 20 12.36 -10.40 -7.22
C ASP A 20 12.51 -9.63 -5.90
N SER A 21 12.41 -8.29 -5.94
CA SER A 21 12.50 -7.45 -4.77
C SER A 21 11.17 -7.27 -4.03
N CYS A 22 10.04 -7.62 -4.65
CA CYS A 22 8.69 -7.45 -4.09
C CYS A 22 8.06 -8.79 -3.69
N LEU A 23 8.10 -9.77 -4.56
CA LEU A 23 7.40 -11.04 -4.39
C LEU A 23 7.68 -11.77 -3.07
N PRO A 24 8.94 -11.85 -2.57
CA PRO A 24 9.23 -12.52 -1.30
C PRO A 24 8.52 -11.88 -0.09
N TRP A 25 8.19 -10.61 -0.16
CA TRP A 25 7.47 -9.91 0.92
C TRP A 25 5.95 -10.06 0.80
N ILE A 26 5.45 -10.46 -0.36
CA ILE A 26 4.02 -10.69 -0.60
C ILE A 26 3.68 -12.15 -0.32
N THR A 27 4.47 -13.09 -0.85
CA THR A 27 4.27 -14.54 -0.67
C THR A 27 5.58 -15.19 -0.23
N PRO A 28 5.94 -15.09 1.06
CA PRO A 28 7.20 -15.64 1.56
C PRO A 28 7.27 -17.17 1.32
N GLY A 29 8.40 -17.61 0.75
CA GLY A 29 8.65 -19.03 0.52
C GLY A 29 7.95 -19.64 -0.69
N GLU A 30 7.16 -18.88 -1.42
CA GLU A 30 6.52 -19.33 -2.65
C GLU A 30 7.29 -18.83 -3.88
N CYS A 31 7.32 -19.66 -4.92
CA CYS A 31 7.96 -19.32 -6.20
C CYS A 31 6.95 -19.09 -7.33
N THR A 32 5.65 -19.15 -7.03
CA THR A 32 4.60 -18.98 -8.04
C THR A 32 4.38 -17.52 -8.34
N LEU A 33 4.37 -17.16 -9.61
CA LEU A 33 4.05 -15.82 -10.05
C LEU A 33 2.58 -15.51 -9.75
N LEU A 34 2.33 -14.26 -9.33
CA LEU A 34 0.99 -13.78 -9.03
C LEU A 34 0.36 -13.12 -10.25
N ASP A 35 -0.96 -13.25 -10.38
CA ASP A 35 -1.76 -12.51 -11.34
C ASP A 35 -2.84 -11.75 -10.57
N CYS A 36 -2.80 -10.43 -10.63
CA CYS A 36 -3.70 -9.56 -9.89
C CYS A 36 -5.03 -9.27 -10.59
N THR A 37 -5.28 -9.89 -11.75
CA THR A 37 -6.50 -9.61 -12.54
C THR A 37 -7.77 -9.76 -11.73
N ASP A 38 -7.94 -10.89 -11.04
CA ASP A 38 -9.14 -11.14 -10.23
C ASP A 38 -9.21 -10.21 -9.02
N ALA A 39 -8.07 -9.92 -8.40
CA ALA A 39 -8.00 -9.02 -7.26
C ALA A 39 -8.40 -7.59 -7.64
N ILE A 40 -8.03 -7.11 -8.82
CA ILE A 40 -8.44 -5.78 -9.32
C ILE A 40 -9.96 -5.71 -9.52
N GLN A 41 -10.59 -6.81 -9.92
CA GLN A 41 -12.03 -6.88 -10.17
C GLN A 41 -12.84 -7.02 -8.87
N ASP A 42 -12.22 -7.40 -7.76
CA ASP A 42 -12.89 -7.53 -6.47
C ASP A 42 -13.27 -6.14 -5.95
N ALA A 43 -14.57 -5.93 -5.68
CA ALA A 43 -15.11 -4.66 -5.24
C ALA A 43 -14.54 -4.17 -3.89
N ASP A 44 -14.03 -5.08 -3.05
CA ASP A 44 -13.40 -4.74 -1.76
C ASP A 44 -11.96 -4.30 -1.92
N ASN A 45 -11.37 -4.42 -3.10
CA ASN A 45 -10.02 -4.00 -3.40
C ASN A 45 -10.01 -2.71 -4.20
N LEU A 46 -9.12 -1.81 -3.82
CA LEU A 46 -8.79 -0.62 -4.58
C LEU A 46 -7.31 -0.70 -4.95
N PHE A 47 -7.00 -0.66 -6.22
CA PHE A 47 -5.63 -0.60 -6.72
C PHE A 47 -5.36 0.80 -7.25
N LEU A 48 -4.32 1.44 -6.72
CA LEU A 48 -3.81 2.71 -7.22
C LEU A 48 -2.41 2.48 -7.77
N VAL A 49 -2.08 3.15 -8.86
CA VAL A 49 -0.79 3.00 -9.51
C VAL A 49 -0.22 4.36 -9.90
N ASP A 50 1.08 4.50 -9.76
CA ASP A 50 1.85 5.67 -10.20
C ASP A 50 3.20 5.17 -10.74
N GLY A 51 3.31 5.06 -12.07
CA GLY A 51 4.51 4.52 -12.71
C GLY A 51 4.84 3.12 -12.22
N ASP A 52 5.97 2.98 -11.53
CA ASP A 52 6.50 1.71 -11.05
C ASP A 52 6.14 1.41 -9.58
N ILE A 53 5.12 2.10 -9.06
CA ILE A 53 4.61 1.89 -7.70
C ILE A 53 3.13 1.52 -7.77
N ALA A 54 2.76 0.46 -7.04
CA ALA A 54 1.37 0.04 -6.90
C ALA A 54 0.98 0.01 -5.42
N PHE A 55 -0.24 0.44 -5.14
CA PHE A 55 -0.84 0.41 -3.82
C PHE A 55 -2.10 -0.43 -3.90
N THR A 56 -2.28 -1.34 -2.94
CA THR A 56 -3.55 -2.03 -2.77
C THR A 56 -4.17 -1.61 -1.45
N PHE A 57 -5.45 -1.27 -1.48
CA PHE A 57 -6.23 -0.98 -0.29
C PHE A 57 -7.40 -1.95 -0.27
N ARG A 58 -7.38 -2.87 0.69
CA ARG A 58 -8.47 -3.83 0.85
C ARG A 58 -9.40 -3.38 1.97
N ARG A 59 -10.67 -3.21 1.64
CA ARG A 59 -11.70 -2.89 2.62
C ARG A 59 -12.04 -4.14 3.41
N THR A 60 -11.67 -4.16 4.68
CA THR A 60 -11.90 -5.31 5.58
C THR A 60 -13.20 -5.16 6.35
N GLN A 61 -13.58 -3.93 6.66
CA GLN A 61 -14.82 -3.55 7.34
C GLN A 61 -15.21 -2.15 6.87
N PRO A 62 -16.46 -1.70 7.10
CA PRO A 62 -16.82 -0.32 6.81
C PRO A 62 -15.85 0.67 7.44
N GLY A 63 -15.23 1.51 6.62
CA GLY A 63 -14.28 2.52 7.04
C GLY A 63 -12.87 2.04 7.36
N ILE A 64 -12.59 0.72 7.25
CA ILE A 64 -11.27 0.16 7.58
C ILE A 64 -10.67 -0.52 6.35
N TYR A 65 -9.48 -0.07 5.97
CA TYR A 65 -8.74 -0.60 4.82
C TYR A 65 -7.36 -1.08 5.26
N GLU A 66 -6.88 -2.13 4.64
CA GLU A 66 -5.51 -2.61 4.80
C GLU A 66 -4.71 -2.26 3.55
N VAL A 67 -3.54 -1.66 3.72
CA VAL A 67 -2.69 -1.20 2.62
C VAL A 67 -1.49 -2.11 2.42
N HIS A 68 -1.17 -2.37 1.16
CA HIS A 68 0.11 -2.94 0.74
C HIS A 68 0.71 -2.04 -0.32
N VAL A 69 2.02 -1.82 -0.24
CA VAL A 69 2.76 -1.00 -1.20
C VAL A 69 3.82 -1.87 -1.85
N MET A 70 3.84 -1.86 -3.18
CA MET A 70 4.83 -2.54 -3.97
C MET A 70 5.48 -1.54 -4.92
N ALA A 71 6.81 -1.50 -4.92
CA ALA A 71 7.55 -0.57 -5.76
C ALA A 71 8.77 -1.24 -6.36
N LEU A 72 8.99 -1.05 -7.65
CA LEU A 72 10.23 -1.44 -8.27
C LEU A 72 11.39 -0.65 -7.65
N PRO A 73 12.61 -1.22 -7.56
CA PRO A 73 13.75 -0.54 -6.91
C PRO A 73 13.99 0.87 -7.45
N VAL A 74 13.82 1.08 -8.76
CA VAL A 74 14.03 2.38 -9.42
C VAL A 74 13.05 3.46 -8.92
N ALA A 75 11.88 3.06 -8.42
CA ALA A 75 10.84 3.99 -7.97
C ALA A 75 10.91 4.31 -6.46
N ARG A 76 11.83 3.68 -5.73
CA ARG A 76 11.99 3.89 -4.27
C ARG A 76 12.71 5.20 -4.00
N GLY A 77 12.41 5.82 -2.86
CA GLY A 77 12.98 7.09 -2.45
C GLY A 77 11.95 8.21 -2.39
N ARG A 78 12.34 9.45 -2.75
CA ARG A 78 11.47 10.63 -2.64
C ARG A 78 10.20 10.52 -3.50
N GLY A 79 10.30 9.95 -4.68
CA GLY A 79 9.15 9.72 -5.55
C GLY A 79 8.13 8.79 -4.92
N ALA A 80 8.59 7.79 -4.19
CA ALA A 80 7.72 6.86 -3.47
C ALA A 80 6.97 7.55 -2.33
N LEU A 81 7.62 8.47 -1.61
CA LEU A 81 6.96 9.25 -0.55
C LEU A 81 5.85 10.14 -1.11
N LYS A 82 6.12 10.80 -2.22
CA LYS A 82 5.10 11.61 -2.89
C LYS A 82 3.94 10.76 -3.38
N ALA A 83 4.22 9.63 -4.01
CA ALA A 83 3.19 8.71 -4.50
C ALA A 83 2.31 8.20 -3.35
N ALA A 84 2.90 7.84 -2.22
CA ALA A 84 2.14 7.43 -1.04
C ALA A 84 1.28 8.56 -0.47
N SER A 85 1.80 9.78 -0.42
CA SER A 85 1.03 10.95 0.01
C SER A 85 -0.20 11.15 -0.90
N ASP A 86 -0.01 11.05 -2.20
CA ASP A 86 -1.10 11.17 -3.18
C ASP A 86 -2.11 10.01 -3.05
N ALA A 87 -1.63 8.80 -2.80
CA ALA A 87 -2.49 7.64 -2.60
C ALA A 87 -3.34 7.76 -1.33
N LEU A 88 -2.76 8.19 -0.22
CA LEU A 88 -3.49 8.42 1.03
C LEU A 88 -4.56 9.49 0.85
N LYS A 89 -4.22 10.58 0.19
CA LYS A 89 -5.19 11.63 -0.14
C LYS A 89 -6.36 11.08 -0.96
N TRP A 90 -6.05 10.30 -1.99
CA TRP A 90 -7.06 9.68 -2.84
C TRP A 90 -8.02 8.81 -2.02
N VAL A 91 -7.47 7.94 -1.17
CA VAL A 91 -8.27 6.99 -0.38
C VAL A 91 -9.11 7.72 0.67
N PHE A 92 -8.54 8.64 1.43
CA PHE A 92 -9.28 9.35 2.47
C PHE A 92 -10.34 10.30 1.90
N GLU A 93 -10.12 10.87 0.73
CA GLU A 93 -11.07 11.80 0.12
C GLU A 93 -12.15 11.13 -0.73
N LYS A 94 -11.83 9.99 -1.36
CA LYS A 94 -12.71 9.36 -2.36
C LYS A 94 -13.35 8.06 -1.90
N THR A 95 -13.05 7.57 -0.70
CA THR A 95 -13.64 6.36 -0.14
C THR A 95 -14.22 6.64 1.25
N ASP A 96 -14.82 5.62 1.87
CA ASP A 96 -15.30 5.71 3.26
C ASP A 96 -14.21 5.50 4.31
N ALA A 97 -12.94 5.45 3.90
CA ALA A 97 -11.83 5.15 4.82
C ALA A 97 -11.76 6.11 5.99
N GLN A 98 -11.73 5.55 7.21
CA GLN A 98 -11.48 6.26 8.45
C GLN A 98 -10.17 5.81 9.08
N ILE A 99 -9.77 4.56 8.84
CA ILE A 99 -8.53 3.97 9.35
C ILE A 99 -7.90 3.15 8.24
N ILE A 100 -6.60 3.33 8.04
CA ILE A 100 -5.79 2.49 7.17
C ILE A 100 -4.82 1.70 8.04
N LEU A 101 -4.82 0.38 7.88
CA LEU A 101 -3.95 -0.53 8.60
C LEU A 101 -2.82 -1.01 7.69
N GLY A 102 -1.64 -1.22 8.28
CA GLY A 102 -0.51 -1.85 7.62
C GLY A 102 -0.01 -3.04 8.43
N SER A 103 0.48 -4.05 7.75
CA SER A 103 1.13 -5.21 8.36
C SER A 103 2.42 -5.48 7.58
N ILE A 104 3.56 -5.31 8.23
CA ILE A 104 4.87 -5.35 7.59
C ILE A 104 5.75 -6.34 8.35
N PHE A 105 6.36 -7.30 7.65
CA PHE A 105 7.31 -8.22 8.28
C PHE A 105 8.39 -7.44 9.01
N VAL A 106 8.71 -7.84 10.25
CA VAL A 106 9.68 -7.13 11.09
C VAL A 106 11.06 -7.04 10.45
N GLU A 107 11.41 -8.00 9.60
CA GLU A 107 12.67 -8.03 8.86
C GLU A 107 12.71 -7.00 7.73
N ASN A 108 11.57 -6.53 7.25
CA ASN A 108 11.50 -5.55 6.18
C ASN A 108 11.67 -4.13 6.72
N LYS A 109 12.91 -3.79 7.06
CA LYS A 109 13.26 -2.51 7.69
C LYS A 109 12.93 -1.30 6.80
N ALA A 110 13.14 -1.44 5.50
CA ALA A 110 12.86 -0.36 4.55
C ALA A 110 11.37 0.00 4.52
N ALA A 111 10.49 -1.01 4.46
CA ALA A 111 9.05 -0.80 4.46
C ALA A 111 8.57 -0.24 5.81
N ARG A 112 9.14 -0.68 6.91
CA ARG A 112 8.82 -0.14 8.25
C ARG A 112 9.18 1.35 8.36
N SER A 113 10.35 1.72 7.89
CA SER A 113 10.78 3.13 7.86
C SER A 113 9.89 3.97 6.97
N TYR A 114 9.52 3.44 5.80
CA TYR A 114 8.61 4.10 4.86
C TYR A 114 7.24 4.36 5.48
N SER A 115 6.69 3.36 6.18
CA SER A 115 5.41 3.48 6.89
C SER A 115 5.44 4.61 7.93
N ARG A 116 6.52 4.71 8.70
CA ARG A 116 6.68 5.78 9.70
C ARG A 116 6.77 7.16 9.05
N LEU A 117 7.52 7.27 7.96
CA LEU A 117 7.63 8.52 7.21
C LEU A 117 6.28 8.98 6.65
N MET A 118 5.37 8.04 6.38
CA MET A 118 4.02 8.34 5.93
C MET A 118 3.04 8.68 7.06
N GLY A 119 3.53 8.71 8.31
CA GLY A 119 2.71 9.10 9.46
C GLY A 119 1.99 7.97 10.17
N PHE A 120 2.25 6.72 9.80
CA PHE A 120 1.65 5.57 10.48
C PHE A 120 2.26 5.39 11.87
N ASP A 121 1.39 5.17 12.86
CA ASP A 121 1.78 4.80 14.21
C ASP A 121 1.84 3.28 14.35
N ILE A 122 2.66 2.80 15.28
CA ILE A 122 2.80 1.37 15.54
C ILE A 122 1.79 0.96 16.62
N ALA A 123 0.97 -0.05 16.32
CA ALA A 123 0.05 -0.64 17.28
C ALA A 123 0.67 -1.79 18.06
N GLY A 124 1.64 -2.50 17.45
CA GLY A 124 2.31 -3.64 18.07
C GLY A 124 2.85 -4.61 17.04
N GLU A 125 3.14 -5.83 17.49
CA GLU A 125 3.57 -6.92 16.62
C GLU A 125 2.64 -8.12 16.77
N ALA A 126 2.38 -8.81 15.67
CA ALA A 126 1.58 -10.02 15.63
C ALA A 126 2.09 -10.95 14.54
N SER A 127 2.36 -12.20 14.88
CA SER A 127 2.78 -13.24 13.92
C SER A 127 3.99 -12.84 13.06
N GLY A 128 4.98 -12.17 13.67
CA GLY A 128 6.20 -11.76 12.97
C GLY A 128 6.06 -10.49 12.13
N SER A 129 4.94 -9.79 12.23
CA SER A 129 4.70 -8.54 11.53
C SER A 129 4.47 -7.39 12.50
N GLU A 130 4.93 -6.21 12.11
CA GLU A 130 4.62 -4.95 12.77
C GLU A 130 3.26 -4.46 12.24
N VAL A 131 2.32 -4.25 13.14
CA VAL A 131 1.00 -3.70 12.79
C VAL A 131 1.02 -2.20 13.02
N SER A 132 0.65 -1.46 12.00
CA SER A 132 0.62 0.00 12.02
C SER A 132 -0.75 0.52 11.57
N PHE A 133 -1.03 1.79 11.87
CA PHE A 133 -2.30 2.40 11.52
C PHE A 133 -2.16 3.90 11.27
N LEU A 134 -3.06 4.42 10.46
CA LEU A 134 -3.21 5.85 10.23
C LEU A 134 -4.71 6.17 10.19
N THR A 135 -5.15 7.07 11.06
CA THR A 135 -6.54 7.53 11.06
C THR A 135 -6.71 8.72 10.12
N LYS A 136 -7.90 8.88 9.57
CA LYS A 136 -8.24 10.06 8.74
C LYS A 136 -8.07 11.36 9.53
N ALA A 137 -8.44 11.36 10.81
CA ALA A 137 -8.29 12.53 11.68
C ALA A 137 -6.82 12.94 11.84
N ALA A 138 -5.92 11.98 12.08
CA ALA A 138 -4.49 12.23 12.20
C ALA A 138 -3.89 12.70 10.87
N TRP A 139 -4.28 12.08 9.76
CA TRP A 139 -3.85 12.48 8.42
C TRP A 139 -4.28 13.91 8.10
N LYS A 140 -5.54 14.27 8.36
CA LYS A 140 -6.06 15.63 8.14
C LYS A 140 -5.27 16.66 8.92
N LYS A 141 -5.01 16.39 10.20
CA LYS A 141 -4.27 17.29 11.07
C LYS A 141 -2.84 17.53 10.55
N GLU A 142 -2.17 16.48 10.08
CA GLU A 142 -0.83 16.57 9.53
C GLU A 142 -0.81 17.39 8.24
N VAL A 143 -1.76 17.16 7.34
CA VAL A 143 -1.89 17.91 6.08
C VAL A 143 -2.20 19.38 6.34
N GLU A 144 -3.04 19.71 7.33
CA GLU A 144 -3.40 21.09 7.69
C GLU A 144 -2.23 21.85 8.33
N CYS A 145 -1.25 21.16 8.90
CA CYS A 145 -0.05 21.77 9.48
C CYS A 145 1.05 22.08 8.47
N LEU A 146 0.88 21.68 7.22
CA LEU A 146 1.80 22.00 6.13
C LEU A 146 1.45 23.34 5.51
#